data_5e74cfbe930b8ba3894861640bb7bed3
#
_entry.id   5e74cfbe930b8ba3894861640bb7bed3
#
_cell.length_a   1.000
_cell.length_b   1.000
_cell.length_c   1.000
_cell.angle_alpha   90.00
_cell.angle_beta   90.00
_cell.angle_gamma   90.00
#
_symmetry.space_group_name_H-M   'P 1'
#
loop_
_entity.id
_entity.type
_entity.pdbx_description
1 polymer ?
#
loop_
_entity_poly.entity_id
_entity_poly.type
_entity_poly.pdbx_seq_one_letter_code
_entity_poly.pdbx_strand_id
1 'polypeptide(L)'
;MSSALLDTVRNLVTEGGMSRSGLARAAGLHANSLRKLGEADWNPTADTLGKLEAYLMKREGGTALASPEEIINEARNGRMFILVDDEDRENEGDLVIPAQMATPDAINFMATHGRGLICAPLTKERLGRLNIPMMVPDLENTSSFGTAFTVSVEAREGTTTGISAQDRAVTVQALGPGGMRRSAEPKIRLWGVRVASYRLTVAMRVVRRSDQLAHPSHNGCFKYDR
;
A
#
# COMPACT_ATOMS: atom_id res chain seq x y z
N MET A 1 -17.39 10.89 5.56
CA MET A 1 -16.51 11.22 6.67
C MET A 1 -17.36 11.93 7.70
N SER A 2 -17.46 11.67 8.83
CA SER A 2 -16.88 10.76 9.77
C SER A 2 -17.76 10.83 11.03
N SER A 3 -18.94 10.22 10.97
CA SER A 3 -19.73 10.09 12.20
C SER A 3 -18.92 9.33 13.25
N ALA A 4 -18.18 8.29 12.84
CA ALA A 4 -17.35 7.48 13.73
C ALA A 4 -16.27 8.28 14.48
N LEU A 5 -15.52 9.17 13.80
CA LEU A 5 -14.52 10.04 14.45
C LEU A 5 -15.18 10.96 15.49
N LEU A 6 -16.27 11.59 15.12
CA LEU A 6 -17.00 12.49 16.01
C LEU A 6 -17.62 11.75 17.20
N ASP A 7 -18.09 10.53 17.00
CA ASP A 7 -18.62 9.68 18.05
C ASP A 7 -17.52 9.24 19.02
N THR A 8 -16.34 8.85 18.52
CA THR A 8 -15.16 8.56 19.36
C THR A 8 -14.76 9.79 20.17
N VAL A 9 -14.69 10.97 19.55
CA VAL A 9 -14.36 12.24 20.24
C VAL A 9 -15.40 12.59 21.30
N ARG A 10 -16.69 12.37 21.04
CA ARG A 10 -17.76 12.57 22.02
C ARG A 10 -17.63 11.62 23.21
N ASN A 11 -17.40 10.34 22.95
CA ASN A 11 -17.25 9.31 24.00
C ASN A 11 -16.05 9.60 24.91
N LEU A 12 -14.95 10.14 24.38
CA LEU A 12 -13.80 10.56 25.19
C LEU A 12 -14.14 11.66 26.20
N VAL A 13 -15.09 12.54 25.86
CA VAL A 13 -15.54 13.60 26.77
C VAL A 13 -16.59 13.11 27.73
N THR A 14 -17.50 12.23 27.27
CA THR A 14 -18.65 11.75 28.11
C THR A 14 -18.25 10.61 29.03
N GLU A 15 -17.46 9.66 28.55
CA GLU A 15 -17.12 8.44 29.30
C GLU A 15 -15.65 8.40 29.73
N GLY A 16 -14.77 9.06 28.96
CA GLY A 16 -13.33 9.07 29.19
C GLY A 16 -12.80 10.07 30.20
N GLY A 17 -13.69 10.81 30.90
CA GLY A 17 -13.34 11.74 31.99
C GLY A 17 -12.52 12.97 31.56
N MET A 18 -12.38 13.24 30.25
CA MET A 18 -11.63 14.36 29.75
C MET A 18 -12.53 15.56 29.43
N SER A 19 -12.17 16.76 29.91
CA SER A 19 -12.94 17.97 29.60
C SER A 19 -12.75 18.38 28.12
N ARG A 20 -13.76 19.04 27.51
CA ARG A 20 -13.69 19.57 26.14
C ARG A 20 -12.47 20.46 25.89
N SER A 21 -12.14 21.35 26.84
CA SER A 21 -10.98 22.22 26.77
C SER A 21 -9.65 21.48 26.97
N GLY A 22 -9.66 20.42 27.78
CA GLY A 22 -8.52 19.50 27.94
C GLY A 22 -8.20 18.77 26.65
N LEU A 23 -9.22 18.17 26.02
CA LEU A 23 -9.10 17.48 24.75
C LEU A 23 -8.65 18.44 23.63
N ALA A 24 -9.21 19.66 23.55
CA ALA A 24 -8.80 20.65 22.57
C ALA A 24 -7.31 20.98 22.71
N ARG A 25 -6.84 21.28 23.91
CA ARG A 25 -5.40 21.57 24.14
C ARG A 25 -4.50 20.37 23.83
N ALA A 26 -4.90 19.17 24.22
CA ALA A 26 -4.15 17.94 23.96
C ALA A 26 -4.04 17.66 22.46
N ALA A 27 -5.05 18.01 21.67
CA ALA A 27 -5.06 17.91 20.20
C ALA A 27 -4.40 19.12 19.51
N GLY A 28 -3.72 20.02 20.22
CA GLY A 28 -3.11 21.22 19.63
C GLY A 28 -4.12 22.24 19.09
N LEU A 29 -5.35 22.25 19.62
CA LEU A 29 -6.39 23.20 19.28
C LEU A 29 -6.53 24.29 20.36
N HIS A 30 -7.14 25.41 19.99
CA HIS A 30 -7.55 26.40 20.98
C HIS A 30 -8.59 25.80 21.95
N ALA A 31 -8.53 26.15 23.24
CA ALA A 31 -9.37 25.55 24.29
C ALA A 31 -10.89 25.60 24.00
N ASN A 32 -11.34 26.59 23.24
CA ASN A 32 -12.74 26.78 22.86
C ASN A 32 -13.17 26.07 21.58
N SER A 33 -12.23 25.46 20.82
CA SER A 33 -12.53 24.84 19.52
C SER A 33 -13.57 23.71 19.61
N LEU A 34 -13.66 23.05 20.75
CA LEU A 34 -14.61 21.95 21.00
C LEU A 34 -15.80 22.36 21.87
N ARG A 35 -16.06 23.67 22.05
CA ARG A 35 -17.15 24.14 22.93
C ARG A 35 -18.50 23.62 22.50
N LYS A 36 -18.75 23.54 21.19
CA LYS A 36 -20.00 23.03 20.59
C LYS A 36 -20.00 21.53 20.34
N LEU A 37 -19.00 20.78 20.78
CA LEU A 37 -18.97 19.32 20.65
C LEU A 37 -20.20 18.71 21.33
N GLY A 38 -21.03 18.01 20.57
CA GLY A 38 -22.30 17.44 21.01
C GLY A 38 -23.54 18.24 20.57
N GLU A 39 -23.40 19.46 20.06
CA GLU A 39 -24.52 20.17 19.42
C GLU A 39 -24.78 19.58 18.01
N ALA A 40 -26.04 19.49 17.60
CA ALA A 40 -26.43 18.86 16.33
C ALA A 40 -25.92 19.65 15.09
N ASP A 41 -25.73 20.96 15.24
CA ASP A 41 -25.28 21.89 14.22
C ASP A 41 -23.75 22.11 14.24
N TRP A 42 -23.00 21.39 15.09
CA TRP A 42 -21.56 21.56 15.14
C TRP A 42 -20.88 21.00 13.90
N ASN A 43 -20.29 21.90 13.13
CA ASN A 43 -19.56 21.57 11.91
C ASN A 43 -18.10 22.02 12.05
N PRO A 44 -17.20 21.14 12.51
CA PRO A 44 -15.79 21.47 12.68
C PRO A 44 -15.08 21.68 11.33
N THR A 45 -14.06 22.54 11.32
CA THR A 45 -13.22 22.74 10.14
C THR A 45 -12.37 21.49 9.85
N ALA A 46 -11.89 21.36 8.60
CA ALA A 46 -10.99 20.26 8.21
C ALA A 46 -9.71 20.23 9.07
N ASP A 47 -9.15 21.42 9.43
CA ASP A 47 -8.00 21.52 10.34
C ASP A 47 -8.32 20.98 11.75
N THR A 48 -9.50 21.31 12.28
CA THR A 48 -9.97 20.78 13.58
C THR A 48 -10.09 19.27 13.54
N LEU A 49 -10.70 18.71 12.49
CA LEU A 49 -10.86 17.27 12.33
C LEU A 49 -9.50 16.56 12.21
N GLY A 50 -8.58 17.07 11.40
CA GLY A 50 -7.24 16.50 11.23
C GLY A 50 -6.43 16.49 12.52
N LYS A 51 -6.51 17.55 13.34
CA LYS A 51 -5.82 17.59 14.65
C LYS A 51 -6.44 16.65 15.69
N LEU A 52 -7.77 16.48 15.67
CA LEU A 52 -8.44 15.49 16.54
C LEU A 52 -8.08 14.07 16.14
N GLU A 53 -8.05 13.78 14.85
CA GLU A 53 -7.68 12.47 14.31
C GLU A 53 -6.23 12.12 14.68
N ALA A 54 -5.28 13.03 14.49
CA ALA A 54 -3.89 12.86 14.89
C ALA A 54 -3.72 12.64 16.40
N TYR A 55 -4.51 13.34 17.21
CA TYR A 55 -4.52 13.15 18.67
C TYR A 55 -5.04 11.78 19.07
N LEU A 56 -6.14 11.31 18.47
CA LEU A 56 -6.71 10.00 18.75
C LEU A 56 -5.72 8.89 18.37
N MET A 57 -5.13 8.98 17.21
CA MET A 57 -4.08 8.05 16.75
C MET A 57 -2.92 7.96 17.75
N LYS A 58 -2.48 9.11 18.27
CA LYS A 58 -1.39 9.15 19.27
C LYS A 58 -1.81 8.59 20.64
N ARG A 59 -3.06 8.79 21.05
CA ARG A 59 -3.57 8.37 22.37
C ARG A 59 -3.87 6.88 22.45
N GLU A 60 -4.41 6.30 21.40
CA GLU A 60 -4.78 4.88 21.38
C GLU A 60 -3.54 3.97 21.33
N GLY A 61 -2.34 4.55 21.28
CA GLY A 61 -1.10 3.78 21.11
C GLY A 61 -1.12 2.98 19.81
N GLY A 62 -2.17 3.20 19.03
CA GLY A 62 -2.35 2.65 17.72
C GLY A 62 -1.38 3.38 16.78
N THR A 63 -0.35 2.70 16.39
CA THR A 63 0.32 3.02 15.14
C THR A 63 -0.78 3.13 14.10
N ALA A 64 -0.71 4.13 13.21
CA ALA A 64 -1.59 4.21 12.02
C ALA A 64 -1.42 2.96 11.11
N LEU A 65 -0.90 1.90 11.66
CA LEU A 65 -0.53 0.65 11.03
C LEU A 65 -1.54 -0.42 11.41
N ALA A 66 -2.10 -1.07 10.42
CA ALA A 66 -2.95 -2.24 10.60
C ALA A 66 -2.14 -3.43 11.14
N SER A 67 -2.81 -4.32 11.87
CA SER A 67 -2.18 -5.56 12.34
C SER A 67 -1.84 -6.49 11.16
N PRO A 68 -0.85 -7.38 11.32
CA PRO A 68 -0.54 -8.40 10.30
C PRO A 68 -1.75 -9.24 9.91
N GLU A 69 -2.62 -9.57 10.85
CA GLU A 69 -3.83 -10.36 10.65
C GLU A 69 -4.84 -9.63 9.77
N GLU A 70 -5.02 -8.32 9.97
CA GLU A 70 -5.87 -7.47 9.13
C GLU A 70 -5.34 -7.43 7.70
N ILE A 71 -4.04 -7.21 7.50
CA ILE A 71 -3.42 -7.17 6.17
C ILE A 71 -3.51 -8.53 5.47
N ILE A 72 -3.31 -9.64 6.19
CA ILE A 72 -3.49 -10.99 5.63
C ILE A 72 -4.93 -11.19 5.19
N ASN A 73 -5.91 -10.71 5.95
CA ASN A 73 -7.32 -10.80 5.58
C ASN A 73 -7.65 -9.93 4.37
N GLU A 74 -7.12 -8.69 4.30
CA GLU A 74 -7.26 -7.84 3.12
C GLU A 74 -6.69 -8.53 1.86
N ALA A 75 -5.47 -9.06 1.97
CA ALA A 75 -4.82 -9.80 0.89
C ALA A 75 -5.64 -11.03 0.45
N ARG A 76 -6.17 -11.84 1.38
CA ARG A 76 -7.02 -13.00 1.06
C ARG A 76 -8.30 -12.64 0.33
N ASN A 77 -8.85 -11.46 0.63
CA ASN A 77 -10.04 -10.93 -0.02
C ASN A 77 -9.74 -10.17 -1.32
N GLY A 78 -8.48 -10.14 -1.77
CA GLY A 78 -8.08 -9.44 -3.00
C GLY A 78 -8.10 -7.93 -2.90
N ARG A 79 -8.14 -7.40 -1.68
CA ARG A 79 -8.08 -5.96 -1.47
C ARG A 79 -6.64 -5.47 -1.45
N MET A 80 -6.44 -4.29 -2.03
CA MET A 80 -5.14 -3.62 -2.06
C MET A 80 -4.85 -3.00 -0.69
N PHE A 81 -3.60 -3.04 -0.27
CA PHE A 81 -3.12 -2.43 0.97
C PHE A 81 -1.82 -1.67 0.72
N ILE A 82 -1.40 -0.87 1.68
CA ILE A 82 -0.13 -0.15 1.63
C ILE A 82 0.85 -0.82 2.59
N LEU A 83 2.00 -1.22 2.07
CA LEU A 83 3.13 -1.67 2.84
C LEU A 83 4.11 -0.51 2.97
N VAL A 84 4.46 -0.12 4.19
CA VAL A 84 5.43 0.95 4.44
C VAL A 84 6.75 0.36 4.90
N ASP A 85 7.82 0.99 4.47
CA ASP A 85 9.19 0.68 4.81
C ASP A 85 9.64 1.48 6.04
N ASP A 86 10.76 1.09 6.65
CA ASP A 86 11.36 1.79 7.77
C ASP A 86 11.81 3.20 7.39
N GLU A 87 11.71 4.13 8.36
CA GLU A 87 12.11 5.53 8.17
C GLU A 87 13.60 5.65 7.83
N ASP A 88 14.41 4.75 8.37
CA ASP A 88 15.87 4.73 8.17
C ASP A 88 16.30 4.03 6.88
N ARG A 89 15.36 3.39 6.14
CA ARG A 89 15.64 2.73 4.87
C ARG A 89 15.25 3.64 3.68
N GLU A 90 14.19 3.33 2.99
CA GLU A 90 13.72 4.11 1.83
C GLU A 90 12.61 5.08 2.23
N ASN A 91 11.94 4.80 3.37
CA ASN A 91 10.85 5.58 3.92
C ASN A 91 9.74 5.84 2.89
N GLU A 92 9.35 4.81 2.19
CA GLU A 92 8.37 4.81 1.12
C GLU A 92 7.24 3.85 1.43
N GLY A 93 6.11 4.00 0.73
CA GLY A 93 4.99 3.10 0.81
C GLY A 93 4.73 2.44 -0.55
N ASP A 94 4.44 1.14 -0.53
CA ASP A 94 4.09 0.36 -1.70
C ASP A 94 2.60 0.02 -1.72
N LEU A 95 1.92 0.27 -2.83
CA LEU A 95 0.60 -0.30 -3.09
C LEU A 95 0.75 -1.78 -3.44
N VAL A 96 0.13 -2.66 -2.66
CA VAL A 96 0.34 -4.10 -2.77
C VAL A 96 -0.98 -4.83 -2.99
N ILE A 97 -1.00 -5.78 -3.92
CA ILE A 97 -2.12 -6.70 -4.16
C ILE A 97 -1.58 -8.10 -4.49
N PRO A 98 -2.24 -9.21 -4.08
CA PRO A 98 -1.84 -10.54 -4.50
C PRO A 98 -1.87 -10.69 -6.03
N ALA A 99 -0.82 -11.26 -6.62
CA ALA A 99 -0.65 -11.36 -8.07
C ALA A 99 -1.84 -12.03 -8.78
N GLN A 100 -2.42 -13.07 -8.20
CA GLN A 100 -3.58 -13.76 -8.77
C GLN A 100 -4.88 -12.93 -8.75
N MET A 101 -4.90 -11.83 -7.99
CA MET A 101 -6.04 -10.92 -7.87
C MET A 101 -5.77 -9.56 -8.54
N ALA A 102 -4.64 -9.41 -9.22
CA ALA A 102 -4.29 -8.21 -9.97
C ALA A 102 -5.17 -8.09 -11.22
N THR A 103 -6.26 -7.31 -11.10
CA THR A 103 -7.15 -6.97 -12.23
C THR A 103 -6.60 -5.80 -13.03
N PRO A 104 -7.06 -5.58 -14.28
CA PRO A 104 -6.72 -4.38 -15.03
C PRO A 104 -7.04 -3.08 -14.29
N ASP A 105 -8.15 -3.04 -13.55
CA ASP A 105 -8.53 -1.87 -12.75
C ASP A 105 -7.56 -1.64 -11.59
N ALA A 106 -7.11 -2.70 -10.90
CA ALA A 106 -6.11 -2.60 -9.86
C ALA A 106 -4.76 -2.09 -10.40
N ILE A 107 -4.32 -2.59 -11.55
CA ILE A 107 -3.11 -2.12 -12.23
C ILE A 107 -3.26 -0.66 -12.68
N ASN A 108 -4.42 -0.29 -13.24
CA ASN A 108 -4.69 1.09 -13.63
C ASN A 108 -4.71 2.04 -12.42
N PHE A 109 -5.31 1.60 -11.31
CA PHE A 109 -5.29 2.35 -10.05
C PHE A 109 -3.85 2.59 -9.59
N MET A 110 -3.02 1.55 -9.54
CA MET A 110 -1.60 1.66 -9.20
C MET A 110 -0.89 2.67 -10.10
N ALA A 111 -1.04 2.55 -11.43
CA ALA A 111 -0.39 3.43 -12.39
C ALA A 111 -0.82 4.89 -12.23
N THR A 112 -2.11 5.13 -11.99
CA THR A 112 -2.70 6.47 -11.90
C THR A 112 -2.35 7.17 -10.58
N HIS A 113 -2.48 6.47 -9.46
CA HIS A 113 -2.36 7.06 -8.13
C HIS A 113 -0.98 6.83 -7.50
N GLY A 114 -0.39 5.66 -7.67
CA GLY A 114 0.95 5.34 -7.19
C GLY A 114 2.05 6.01 -7.99
N ARG A 115 1.89 6.16 -9.31
CA ARG A 115 2.83 6.84 -10.23
C ARG A 115 4.26 6.30 -10.21
N GLY A 116 4.46 5.16 -9.58
CA GLY A 116 5.74 4.48 -9.47
C GLY A 116 5.89 3.36 -10.50
N LEU A 117 6.84 2.48 -10.25
CA LEU A 117 7.10 1.32 -11.09
C LEU A 117 6.27 0.12 -10.61
N ILE A 118 5.45 -0.45 -11.50
CA ILE A 118 4.72 -1.69 -11.20
C ILE A 118 5.69 -2.86 -11.29
N CYS A 119 5.92 -3.53 -10.16
CA CYS A 119 6.84 -4.65 -10.02
C CYS A 119 6.11 -5.91 -9.56
N ALA A 120 6.60 -7.08 -9.96
CA ALA A 120 6.16 -8.37 -9.46
C ALA A 120 7.33 -9.06 -8.73
N PRO A 121 7.39 -9.03 -7.39
CA PRO A 121 8.44 -9.72 -6.66
C PRO A 121 8.34 -11.25 -6.84
N LEU A 122 9.43 -11.88 -7.20
CA LEU A 122 9.53 -13.33 -7.40
C LEU A 122 10.73 -13.92 -6.65
N THR A 123 10.64 -15.17 -6.25
CA THR A 123 11.78 -15.89 -5.66
C THR A 123 12.81 -16.24 -6.74
N LYS A 124 14.09 -16.35 -6.34
CA LYS A 124 15.18 -16.80 -7.24
C LYS A 124 14.85 -18.13 -7.93
N GLU A 125 14.25 -19.07 -7.20
CA GLU A 125 13.81 -20.36 -7.75
C GLU A 125 12.76 -20.15 -8.85
N ARG A 126 11.79 -19.25 -8.65
CA ARG A 126 10.77 -18.95 -9.65
C ARG A 126 11.36 -18.28 -10.89
N LEU A 127 12.29 -17.35 -10.70
CA LEU A 127 13.02 -16.71 -11.79
C LEU A 127 13.78 -17.75 -12.64
N GLY A 128 14.48 -18.69 -11.98
CA GLY A 128 15.17 -19.79 -12.66
C GLY A 128 14.23 -20.67 -13.49
N ARG A 129 13.06 -21.02 -12.95
CA ARG A 129 12.04 -21.80 -13.70
C ARG A 129 11.47 -21.07 -14.91
N LEU A 130 11.41 -19.74 -14.84
CA LEU A 130 10.92 -18.87 -15.91
C LEU A 130 12.00 -18.41 -16.90
N ASN A 131 13.27 -18.77 -16.63
CA ASN A 131 14.44 -18.29 -17.40
C ASN A 131 14.48 -16.75 -17.49
N ILE A 132 14.15 -16.05 -16.40
CA ILE A 132 14.20 -14.59 -16.35
C ILE A 132 15.57 -14.17 -15.79
N PRO A 133 16.45 -13.56 -16.60
CA PRO A 133 17.76 -13.11 -16.14
C PRO A 133 17.67 -11.82 -15.34
N MET A 134 18.67 -11.58 -14.51
CA MET A 134 18.84 -10.29 -13.83
C MET A 134 19.21 -9.22 -14.86
N MET A 135 18.77 -7.97 -14.63
CA MET A 135 19.10 -6.82 -15.46
C MET A 135 20.59 -6.47 -15.37
N VAL A 136 21.12 -6.57 -14.14
CA VAL A 136 22.52 -6.32 -13.81
C VAL A 136 23.01 -7.50 -12.98
N PRO A 137 24.22 -8.04 -13.22
CA PRO A 137 24.83 -9.06 -12.37
C PRO A 137 24.97 -8.56 -10.93
N ASP A 138 24.85 -9.46 -9.95
CA ASP A 138 24.91 -9.11 -8.53
C ASP A 138 26.19 -8.32 -8.15
N LEU A 139 27.33 -8.63 -8.78
CA LEU A 139 28.63 -7.96 -8.56
C LEU A 139 28.70 -6.54 -9.17
N GLU A 140 27.83 -6.22 -10.12
CA GLU A 140 27.80 -4.93 -10.83
C GLU A 140 26.64 -4.05 -10.36
N ASN A 141 25.83 -4.55 -9.42
CA ASN A 141 24.69 -3.81 -8.88
C ASN A 141 25.17 -2.69 -7.94
N THR A 142 25.09 -1.45 -8.41
CA THR A 142 25.48 -0.25 -7.67
C THR A 142 24.30 0.43 -6.97
N SER A 143 23.12 -0.19 -6.92
CA SER A 143 21.99 0.42 -6.20
C SER A 143 22.26 0.50 -4.70
N SER A 144 21.90 1.63 -4.08
CA SER A 144 22.20 1.92 -2.66
C SER A 144 21.67 0.86 -1.70
N PHE A 145 20.58 0.19 -2.04
CA PHE A 145 19.92 -0.84 -1.22
C PHE A 145 20.06 -2.26 -1.80
N GLY A 146 20.88 -2.43 -2.84
CA GLY A 146 21.09 -3.74 -3.47
C GLY A 146 19.84 -4.30 -4.16
N THR A 147 18.88 -3.45 -4.56
CA THR A 147 17.63 -3.90 -5.19
C THR A 147 17.92 -4.64 -6.49
N ALA A 148 17.54 -5.91 -6.52
CA ALA A 148 17.85 -6.82 -7.61
C ALA A 148 16.69 -6.86 -8.61
N PHE A 149 16.76 -6.06 -9.68
CA PHE A 149 15.81 -6.09 -10.79
C PHE A 149 16.20 -7.09 -11.86
N THR A 150 15.20 -7.75 -12.44
CA THR A 150 15.36 -8.54 -13.65
C THR A 150 15.14 -7.66 -14.89
N VAL A 151 15.41 -8.21 -16.06
CA VAL A 151 14.88 -7.65 -17.30
C VAL A 151 13.36 -7.62 -17.26
N SER A 152 12.76 -6.68 -17.99
CA SER A 152 11.30 -6.57 -18.07
C SER A 152 10.71 -7.73 -18.86
N VAL A 153 9.52 -8.19 -18.47
CA VAL A 153 8.85 -9.36 -19.08
C VAL A 153 7.39 -9.07 -19.38
N GLU A 154 6.83 -9.84 -20.32
CA GLU A 154 5.38 -9.90 -20.56
C GLU A 154 4.93 -11.34 -20.75
N ALA A 155 3.62 -11.62 -20.54
CA ALA A 155 3.04 -12.90 -20.91
C ALA A 155 3.12 -13.10 -22.43
N ARG A 156 3.42 -14.34 -22.88
CA ARG A 156 3.52 -14.68 -24.30
C ARG A 156 2.15 -14.69 -24.99
N GLU A 157 1.09 -14.97 -24.23
CA GLU A 157 -0.28 -15.10 -24.71
C GLU A 157 -1.18 -14.10 -23.97
N GLY A 158 -2.17 -13.56 -24.66
CA GLY A 158 -3.18 -12.67 -24.09
C GLY A 158 -2.72 -11.23 -23.87
N THR A 159 -1.56 -10.85 -24.41
CA THR A 159 -1.02 -9.49 -24.38
C THR A 159 -0.85 -8.94 -25.80
N THR A 160 -0.82 -7.62 -25.92
CA THR A 160 -0.56 -6.90 -27.18
C THR A 160 0.84 -6.29 -27.19
N THR A 161 1.00 -5.12 -26.55
CA THR A 161 2.29 -4.40 -26.46
C THR A 161 2.95 -4.52 -25.07
N GLY A 162 2.34 -5.23 -24.13
CA GLY A 162 2.84 -5.41 -22.76
C GLY A 162 2.71 -4.19 -21.84
N ILE A 163 2.20 -3.06 -22.32
CA ILE A 163 2.20 -1.77 -21.62
C ILE A 163 0.85 -1.46 -20.96
N SER A 164 -0.27 -1.87 -21.57
CA SER A 164 -1.60 -1.56 -21.07
C SER A 164 -1.85 -2.16 -19.70
N ALA A 165 -2.80 -1.61 -18.94
CA ALA A 165 -3.21 -2.18 -17.67
C ALA A 165 -3.70 -3.63 -17.82
N GLN A 166 -4.39 -3.93 -18.92
CA GLN A 166 -4.83 -5.27 -19.29
C GLN A 166 -3.63 -6.22 -19.49
N ASP A 167 -2.65 -5.83 -20.30
CA ASP A 167 -1.46 -6.66 -20.60
C ASP A 167 -0.65 -6.92 -19.33
N ARG A 168 -0.48 -5.89 -18.49
CA ARG A 168 0.25 -6.01 -17.22
C ARG A 168 -0.47 -6.92 -16.24
N ALA A 169 -1.81 -6.84 -16.13
CA ALA A 169 -2.59 -7.74 -15.28
C ALA A 169 -2.44 -9.19 -15.74
N VAL A 170 -2.56 -9.47 -17.05
CA VAL A 170 -2.34 -10.81 -17.63
C VAL A 170 -0.92 -11.30 -17.32
N THR A 171 0.09 -10.44 -17.48
CA THR A 171 1.49 -10.79 -17.20
C THR A 171 1.70 -11.13 -15.73
N VAL A 172 1.19 -10.30 -14.82
CA VAL A 172 1.33 -10.51 -13.38
C VAL A 172 0.65 -11.81 -12.94
N GLN A 173 -0.56 -12.10 -13.43
CA GLN A 173 -1.26 -13.35 -13.16
C GLN A 173 -0.50 -14.57 -13.71
N ALA A 174 0.11 -14.46 -14.90
CA ALA A 174 0.93 -15.52 -15.48
C ALA A 174 2.22 -15.79 -14.68
N LEU A 175 2.80 -14.77 -14.05
CA LEU A 175 3.94 -14.90 -13.14
C LEU A 175 3.58 -15.61 -11.84
N GLY A 176 2.32 -15.56 -11.41
CA GLY A 176 1.80 -16.17 -10.19
C GLY A 176 1.81 -17.71 -10.20
N PRO A 177 1.55 -18.35 -9.03
CA PRO A 177 1.59 -19.82 -8.90
C PRO A 177 0.61 -20.56 -9.79
N GLY A 178 -0.55 -19.94 -10.09
CA GLY A 178 -1.63 -20.54 -10.92
C GLY A 178 -1.42 -20.36 -12.43
N GLY A 179 -0.55 -19.46 -12.84
CA GLY A 179 -0.35 -19.10 -14.26
C GLY A 179 0.47 -20.12 -15.06
N MET A 180 1.16 -21.03 -14.40
CA MET A 180 1.86 -22.14 -15.03
C MET A 180 1.11 -23.47 -14.79
N ARG A 181 0.19 -23.79 -15.66
CA ARG A 181 -0.14 -25.19 -15.87
C ARG A 181 1.14 -25.87 -16.39
N ARG A 182 1.35 -27.16 -16.01
CA ARG A 182 2.54 -28.01 -16.25
C ARG A 182 3.02 -28.12 -17.73
N SER A 183 2.96 -27.07 -18.52
CA SER A 183 3.54 -27.03 -19.88
C SER A 183 5.01 -26.67 -19.79
N ALA A 184 5.84 -27.42 -20.51
CA ALA A 184 7.31 -27.37 -20.46
C ALA A 184 7.95 -26.08 -20.98
N GLU A 185 7.20 -25.09 -21.44
CA GLU A 185 7.73 -23.83 -21.96
C GLU A 185 7.33 -22.63 -21.10
N PRO A 186 8.27 -21.71 -20.79
CA PRO A 186 7.97 -20.48 -20.10
C PRO A 186 7.05 -19.62 -20.98
N LYS A 187 5.84 -19.32 -20.47
CA LYS A 187 4.84 -18.48 -21.15
C LYS A 187 5.16 -16.97 -21.03
N ILE A 188 6.42 -16.61 -20.94
CA ILE A 188 6.90 -15.24 -20.69
C ILE A 188 7.86 -14.82 -21.80
N ARG A 189 7.72 -13.58 -22.26
CA ARG A 189 8.68 -12.88 -23.14
C ARG A 189 9.38 -11.76 -22.38
N LEU A 190 10.56 -11.37 -22.85
CA LEU A 190 11.30 -10.24 -22.28
C LEU A 190 10.70 -8.93 -22.79
N TRP A 191 9.82 -8.31 -22.00
CA TRP A 191 9.23 -6.97 -22.27
C TRP A 191 8.13 -6.62 -21.24
N GLY A 192 8.01 -5.36 -20.86
CA GLY A 192 6.80 -4.77 -20.27
C GLY A 192 6.74 -4.64 -18.75
N VAL A 193 6.81 -5.71 -17.96
CA VAL A 193 6.73 -5.65 -16.48
C VAL A 193 8.08 -5.94 -15.86
N ARG A 194 8.56 -5.09 -14.97
CA ARG A 194 9.77 -5.36 -14.18
C ARG A 194 9.47 -6.34 -13.06
N VAL A 195 10.40 -7.24 -12.81
CA VAL A 195 10.32 -8.22 -11.73
C VAL A 195 11.45 -7.95 -10.74
N ALA A 196 11.10 -7.88 -9.46
CA ALA A 196 12.07 -7.78 -8.38
C ALA A 196 12.21 -9.15 -7.68
N SER A 197 13.40 -9.46 -7.18
CA SER A 197 13.70 -10.77 -6.58
C SER A 197 13.26 -10.85 -5.13
N TYR A 198 11.93 -10.98 -4.87
CA TYR A 198 11.38 -11.30 -3.54
C TYR A 198 10.01 -11.99 -3.62
N ARG A 199 9.40 -12.36 -2.47
CA ARG A 199 8.15 -13.13 -2.39
C ARG A 199 6.95 -12.49 -3.10
N LEU A 200 6.11 -13.32 -3.65
CA LEU A 200 5.00 -13.12 -4.60
C LEU A 200 3.95 -12.08 -4.18
N THR A 201 4.18 -10.84 -4.51
CA THR A 201 3.20 -9.75 -4.45
C THR A 201 3.42 -8.80 -5.61
N VAL A 202 2.39 -8.17 -6.13
CA VAL A 202 2.58 -7.01 -7.01
C VAL A 202 2.69 -5.81 -6.10
N ALA A 203 3.85 -5.18 -6.11
CA ALA A 203 4.05 -3.94 -5.39
C ALA A 203 4.28 -2.81 -6.39
N MET A 204 3.65 -1.68 -6.15
CA MET A 204 4.01 -0.43 -6.80
C MET A 204 4.61 0.49 -5.76
N ARG A 205 5.83 0.93 -6.01
CA ARG A 205 6.51 1.91 -5.20
C ARG A 205 5.86 3.27 -5.34
N VAL A 206 5.34 3.82 -4.24
CA VAL A 206 4.79 5.17 -4.17
C VAL A 206 5.85 6.08 -3.59
N VAL A 207 6.43 6.96 -4.42
CA VAL A 207 7.40 7.96 -3.96
C VAL A 207 6.69 9.00 -3.10
N ARG A 208 7.25 9.26 -1.94
CA ARG A 208 6.69 10.02 -0.83
C ARG A 208 6.35 11.49 -1.09
N ARG A 209 5.20 11.90 -0.56
CA ARG A 209 5.06 13.03 0.37
C ARG A 209 4.08 12.59 1.46
N SER A 210 4.49 12.67 2.70
CA SER A 210 3.80 12.22 3.92
C SER A 210 2.39 12.80 4.13
N ASP A 211 2.00 13.77 3.36
CA ASP A 211 0.78 14.55 3.47
C ASP A 211 -0.31 14.16 2.45
N GLN A 212 -0.02 13.23 1.51
CA GLN A 212 -0.96 12.88 0.43
C GLN A 212 -1.49 11.43 0.49
N LEU A 213 -1.03 10.60 1.40
CA LEU A 213 -1.44 9.19 1.50
C LEU A 213 -2.74 8.93 2.26
N ALA A 214 -3.33 9.96 2.85
CA ALA A 214 -4.61 9.86 3.55
C ALA A 214 -5.79 9.90 2.58
N HIS A 215 -6.01 8.82 1.78
CA HIS A 215 -7.28 8.65 1.09
C HIS A 215 -8.19 7.71 1.91
N PRO A 216 -9.41 8.12 2.26
CA PRO A 216 -10.27 7.41 3.25
C PRO A 216 -10.81 6.05 2.81
N SER A 217 -10.54 5.60 1.61
CA SER A 217 -11.09 4.35 1.06
C SER A 217 -10.14 3.14 1.14
N HIS A 218 -8.93 3.28 1.69
CA HIS A 218 -7.96 2.20 1.75
C HIS A 218 -7.51 2.01 3.20
N ASN A 219 -8.22 1.15 3.91
CA ASN A 219 -7.92 0.78 5.29
C ASN A 219 -6.81 -0.27 5.32
N GLY A 220 -5.60 0.13 5.57
CA GLY A 220 -4.55 -0.81 5.88
C GLY A 220 -3.17 -0.30 5.49
N CYS A 221 -2.47 0.28 6.44
CA CYS A 221 -1.05 0.59 6.35
C CYS A 221 -0.30 -0.38 7.27
N PHE A 222 0.72 -1.07 6.79
CA PHE A 222 1.50 -2.03 7.56
C PHE A 222 3.00 -1.69 7.47
N LYS A 223 3.68 -1.69 8.62
CA LYS A 223 5.13 -1.56 8.70
C LYS A 223 5.76 -2.94 8.75
N TYR A 224 6.72 -3.21 7.87
CA TYR A 224 7.49 -4.44 7.86
C TYR A 224 8.80 -4.22 8.64
N ASP A 225 8.91 -4.87 9.80
CA ASP A 225 10.18 -5.04 10.51
C ASP A 225 10.89 -6.30 10.00
N ARG A 226 12.21 -6.23 9.84
CA ARG A 226 13.06 -7.33 9.36
C ARG A 226 13.13 -8.47 10.35
#